data_74b35ad47f9d757cb03bc99c530dc4fc
#
_entry.id   74b35ad47f9d757cb03bc99c530dc4fc
#
_cell.length_a   1.000
_cell.length_b   1.000
_cell.length_c   1.000
_cell.angle_alpha   90.00
_cell.angle_beta   90.00
_cell.angle_gamma   90.00
#
_symmetry.space_group_name_H-M   'P 1'
#
loop_
_entity.id
_entity.type
_entity.pdbx_description
1 polymer ?
#
loop_
_entity_poly.entity_id
_entity_poly.type
_entity_poly.pdbx_seq_one_letter_code
_entity_poly.pdbx_strand_id
1 'polypeptide(L)'
;ARHAEELGFSSYWVPDHIILPSTYDTEYPGKGLEDKEPDYLWQMPDPMIALMRAAGATSTLEIGTAVLLAGERHPLHLAKEVASLDSFSKGRFHFGIGAGWCREEAEILGVDFDHRWGQIKEAIKIMQSCWTDPETEFHGKYYDFPAVRCYPKPHQKPNPPVYLPSIIVGGEWSQRVFKRIVEWGDGWLPVVADIDQIAIGMRQMRDLANES
;
A
#
# COMPACT_ATOMS: atom_id res chain seq x y z
N ALA A 1 -6.42 12.63 13.88
CA ALA A 1 -4.98 12.52 14.04
C ALA A 1 -4.50 13.20 15.33
N ARG A 2 -4.69 14.52 15.54
CA ARG A 2 -4.23 15.21 16.76
C ARG A 2 -4.72 14.54 18.05
N HIS A 3 -6.00 14.26 18.16
CA HIS A 3 -6.57 13.60 19.33
C HIS A 3 -6.00 12.17 19.54
N ALA A 4 -5.70 11.44 18.47
CA ALA A 4 -5.03 10.15 18.58
C ALA A 4 -3.60 10.28 19.13
N GLU A 5 -2.84 11.29 18.69
CA GLU A 5 -1.51 11.60 19.23
C GLU A 5 -1.57 11.97 20.72
N GLU A 6 -2.52 12.81 21.13
CA GLU A 6 -2.75 13.19 22.52
C GLU A 6 -3.12 11.99 23.43
N LEU A 7 -3.81 11.01 22.88
CA LEU A 7 -4.16 9.76 23.58
C LEU A 7 -3.03 8.71 23.58
N GLY A 8 -1.89 9.01 22.94
CA GLY A 8 -0.72 8.12 22.91
C GLY A 8 -0.80 6.99 21.87
N PHE A 9 -1.65 7.09 20.85
CA PHE A 9 -1.59 6.16 19.72
C PHE A 9 -0.27 6.35 18.97
N SER A 10 0.35 5.25 18.58
CA SER A 10 1.63 5.28 17.88
C SER A 10 1.48 5.62 16.39
N SER A 11 0.37 5.22 15.77
CA SER A 11 0.19 5.38 14.32
C SER A 11 -1.27 5.59 13.93
N TYR A 12 -1.46 6.16 12.73
CA TYR A 12 -2.75 6.41 12.09
C TYR A 12 -2.70 5.92 10.64
N TRP A 13 -3.61 5.02 10.28
CA TRP A 13 -3.63 4.38 8.97
C TRP A 13 -4.96 4.65 8.27
N VAL A 14 -4.90 4.82 6.95
CA VAL A 14 -6.07 5.07 6.12
C VAL A 14 -6.14 4.09 4.94
N PRO A 15 -7.33 3.60 4.61
CA PRO A 15 -7.57 2.77 3.42
C PRO A 15 -7.69 3.62 2.16
N ASP A 16 -7.87 2.96 1.01
CA ASP A 16 -8.02 3.58 -0.30
C ASP A 16 -9.05 2.87 -1.16
N HIS A 17 -9.91 3.65 -1.78
CA HIS A 17 -10.64 3.37 -3.01
C HIS A 17 -10.67 4.67 -3.80
N ILE A 18 -10.23 4.64 -5.07
CA ILE A 18 -10.25 5.84 -5.93
C ILE A 18 -11.70 6.11 -6.35
N ILE A 19 -12.40 5.06 -6.72
CA ILE A 19 -13.82 5.05 -7.06
C ILE A 19 -14.43 3.75 -6.56
N LEU A 20 -15.76 3.74 -6.40
CA LEU A 20 -16.51 2.48 -6.34
C LEU A 20 -17.57 2.54 -7.42
N PRO A 21 -17.63 1.54 -8.33
CA PRO A 21 -18.67 1.47 -9.33
C PRO A 21 -20.06 1.42 -8.70
N SER A 22 -21.07 2.01 -9.33
CA SER A 22 -22.45 1.99 -8.82
C SER A 22 -23.03 0.58 -8.74
N THR A 23 -22.51 -0.32 -9.58
CA THR A 23 -22.82 -1.75 -9.60
C THR A 23 -21.55 -2.53 -9.92
N TYR A 24 -21.33 -3.64 -9.25
CA TYR A 24 -20.24 -4.56 -9.52
C TYR A 24 -20.62 -5.98 -9.08
N ASP A 25 -20.01 -6.97 -9.73
CA ASP A 25 -20.24 -8.40 -9.47
C ASP A 25 -19.16 -8.99 -8.53
N THR A 26 -18.03 -8.31 -8.38
CA THR A 26 -16.94 -8.76 -7.51
C THR A 26 -17.39 -8.79 -6.06
N GLU A 27 -17.24 -9.95 -5.40
CA GLU A 27 -17.66 -10.11 -4.00
C GLU A 27 -16.77 -9.29 -3.05
N TYR A 28 -17.41 -8.52 -2.16
CA TYR A 28 -16.71 -7.75 -1.15
C TYR A 28 -16.02 -8.68 -0.14
N PRO A 29 -14.69 -8.53 0.10
CA PRO A 29 -13.93 -9.43 0.99
C PRO A 29 -14.36 -9.40 2.45
N GLY A 30 -15.01 -8.32 2.87
CA GLY A 30 -15.60 -8.17 4.22
C GLY A 30 -16.98 -8.78 4.38
N LYS A 31 -17.53 -9.43 3.34
CA LYS A 31 -18.82 -10.12 3.42
C LYS A 31 -18.76 -11.23 4.49
N GLY A 32 -19.70 -11.19 5.43
CA GLY A 32 -19.73 -12.09 6.59
C GLY A 32 -19.20 -11.45 7.87
N LEU A 33 -18.52 -10.30 7.80
CA LEU A 33 -18.26 -9.43 8.95
C LEU A 33 -19.37 -8.40 9.12
N GLU A 34 -20.02 -8.01 8.01
CA GLU A 34 -21.16 -7.09 7.96
C GLU A 34 -22.19 -7.62 6.96
N ASP A 35 -23.48 -7.37 7.19
CA ASP A 35 -24.60 -7.85 6.34
C ASP A 35 -24.59 -7.16 4.95
N LYS A 36 -23.97 -5.99 4.83
CA LYS A 36 -23.78 -5.24 3.58
C LYS A 36 -22.46 -4.47 3.63
N GLU A 37 -22.06 -3.97 2.50
CA GLU A 37 -20.93 -3.07 2.39
C GLU A 37 -21.13 -1.83 3.26
N PRO A 38 -20.13 -1.44 4.06
CA PRO A 38 -20.24 -0.28 4.91
C PRO A 38 -20.27 1.02 4.08
N ASP A 39 -21.16 1.92 4.45
CA ASP A 39 -21.34 3.21 3.76
C ASP A 39 -20.07 4.08 3.70
N TYR A 40 -19.10 3.86 4.60
CA TYR A 40 -17.85 4.61 4.59
C TYR A 40 -16.99 4.32 3.35
N LEU A 41 -17.15 3.18 2.67
CA LEU A 41 -16.41 2.87 1.43
C LEU A 41 -16.65 3.93 0.33
N TRP A 42 -17.87 4.48 0.28
CA TRP A 42 -18.26 5.51 -0.70
C TRP A 42 -17.72 6.90 -0.36
N GLN A 43 -17.25 7.11 0.86
CA GLN A 43 -16.90 8.41 1.41
C GLN A 43 -15.42 8.53 1.79
N MET A 44 -14.59 7.60 1.36
CA MET A 44 -13.15 7.65 1.62
C MET A 44 -12.53 8.86 0.94
N PRO A 45 -11.84 9.74 1.67
CA PRO A 45 -11.01 10.74 1.04
C PRO A 45 -9.76 10.09 0.44
N ASP A 46 -9.14 10.74 -0.54
CA ASP A 46 -7.84 10.31 -1.03
C ASP A 46 -6.84 10.16 0.13
N PRO A 47 -6.16 9.00 0.26
CA PRO A 47 -5.30 8.70 1.40
C PRO A 47 -4.10 9.63 1.51
N MET A 48 -3.49 10.07 0.41
CA MET A 48 -2.31 10.94 0.44
C MET A 48 -2.68 12.33 0.95
N ILE A 49 -3.87 12.83 0.57
CA ILE A 49 -4.40 14.13 1.04
C ILE A 49 -4.76 14.04 2.53
N ALA A 50 -5.44 12.96 2.94
CA ALA A 50 -5.82 12.74 4.33
C ALA A 50 -4.60 12.63 5.25
N LEU A 51 -3.58 11.88 4.83
CA LEU A 51 -2.34 11.69 5.58
C LEU A 51 -1.48 12.97 5.60
N MET A 52 -1.45 13.77 4.53
CA MET A 52 -0.78 15.07 4.55
C MET A 52 -1.39 15.99 5.61
N ARG A 53 -2.74 16.01 5.71
CA ARG A 53 -3.43 16.78 6.75
C ARG A 53 -3.11 16.24 8.15
N ALA A 54 -3.03 14.91 8.32
CA ALA A 54 -2.64 14.29 9.58
C ALA A 54 -1.19 14.64 9.96
N ALA A 55 -0.25 14.53 9.02
CA ALA A 55 1.15 14.89 9.21
C ALA A 55 1.35 16.34 9.65
N GLY A 56 0.62 17.26 9.03
CA GLY A 56 0.67 18.71 9.38
C GLY A 56 0.03 19.06 10.72
N ALA A 57 -0.80 18.15 11.28
CA ALA A 57 -1.49 18.37 12.56
C ALA A 57 -0.84 17.65 13.75
N THR A 58 0.20 16.84 13.51
CA THR A 58 0.87 15.97 14.49
C THR A 58 2.38 16.08 14.35
N SER A 59 3.13 15.66 15.37
CA SER A 59 4.59 15.76 15.41
C SER A 59 5.31 14.43 15.56
N THR A 60 4.67 13.46 16.18
CA THR A 60 5.25 12.14 16.49
C THR A 60 4.44 10.97 15.94
N LEU A 61 3.15 11.19 15.66
CA LEU A 61 2.26 10.14 15.16
C LEU A 61 2.74 9.64 13.80
N GLU A 62 3.05 8.35 13.74
CA GLU A 62 3.33 7.65 12.48
C GLU A 62 2.06 7.63 11.62
N ILE A 63 2.23 7.74 10.32
CA ILE A 63 1.11 7.76 9.37
C ILE A 63 1.32 6.71 8.29
N GLY A 64 0.27 6.07 7.82
CA GLY A 64 0.41 5.02 6.81
C GLY A 64 -0.84 4.78 5.99
N THR A 65 -0.66 4.10 4.87
CA THR A 65 -1.76 3.58 4.05
C THR A 65 -2.01 2.11 4.34
N ALA A 66 -3.30 1.72 4.53
CA ALA A 66 -3.66 0.33 4.78
C ALA A 66 -4.95 -0.06 4.01
N VAL A 67 -4.86 -0.26 2.71
CA VAL A 67 -3.70 -0.10 1.83
C VAL A 67 -4.01 0.86 0.70
N LEU A 68 -2.98 1.47 0.09
CA LEU A 68 -3.15 2.26 -1.13
C LEU A 68 -3.15 1.33 -2.36
N LEU A 69 -4.04 1.58 -3.32
CA LEU A 69 -4.17 0.80 -4.55
C LEU A 69 -3.14 1.26 -5.60
N ALA A 70 -1.91 0.75 -5.47
CA ALA A 70 -0.77 1.24 -6.24
C ALA A 70 -0.88 0.96 -7.75
N GLY A 71 -1.59 -0.11 -8.15
CA GLY A 71 -1.82 -0.43 -9.56
C GLY A 71 -2.73 0.57 -10.29
N GLU A 72 -3.57 1.29 -9.55
CA GLU A 72 -4.55 2.24 -10.07
C GLU A 72 -3.99 3.66 -10.24
N ARG A 73 -2.70 3.83 -9.98
CA ARG A 73 -1.98 5.11 -10.12
C ARG A 73 -0.73 4.96 -10.97
N HIS A 74 -0.39 6.00 -11.72
CA HIS A 74 0.86 5.97 -12.47
C HIS A 74 2.07 6.04 -11.53
N PRO A 75 3.06 5.12 -11.60
CA PRO A 75 4.14 5.01 -10.63
C PRO A 75 5.02 6.25 -10.49
N LEU A 76 5.25 7.01 -11.56
CA LEU A 76 6.02 8.26 -11.49
C LEU A 76 5.28 9.35 -10.68
N HIS A 77 3.96 9.41 -10.81
CA HIS A 77 3.13 10.33 -10.03
C HIS A 77 3.12 9.93 -8.56
N LEU A 78 2.86 8.64 -8.31
CA LEU A 78 2.82 8.10 -6.97
C LEU A 78 4.19 8.19 -6.26
N ALA A 79 5.30 7.97 -6.98
CA ALA A 79 6.65 8.16 -6.43
C ALA A 79 6.87 9.58 -5.90
N LYS A 80 6.36 10.58 -6.62
CA LYS A 80 6.46 11.99 -6.21
C LYS A 80 5.58 12.30 -4.99
N GLU A 81 4.36 11.79 -4.95
CA GLU A 81 3.44 11.97 -3.83
C GLU A 81 4.00 11.37 -2.55
N VAL A 82 4.45 10.11 -2.61
CA VAL A 82 5.08 9.39 -1.50
C VAL A 82 6.32 10.13 -0.99
N ALA A 83 7.23 10.51 -1.87
CA ALA A 83 8.44 11.24 -1.46
C ALA A 83 8.12 12.60 -0.83
N SER A 84 7.10 13.29 -1.32
CA SER A 84 6.66 14.57 -0.77
C SER A 84 6.06 14.41 0.63
N LEU A 85 5.13 13.44 0.79
CA LEU A 85 4.51 13.15 2.08
C LEU A 85 5.54 12.71 3.12
N ASP A 86 6.46 11.83 2.74
CA ASP A 86 7.53 11.37 3.62
C ASP A 86 8.47 12.51 4.04
N SER A 87 8.84 13.38 3.10
CA SER A 87 9.66 14.55 3.38
C SER A 87 8.95 15.52 4.33
N PHE A 88 7.69 15.86 4.09
CA PHE A 88 6.90 16.77 4.93
C PHE A 88 6.58 16.19 6.30
N SER A 89 6.35 14.89 6.40
CA SER A 89 6.17 14.19 7.67
C SER A 89 7.48 13.96 8.44
N LYS A 90 8.63 14.27 7.85
CA LYS A 90 9.98 14.02 8.41
C LYS A 90 10.24 12.53 8.68
N GLY A 91 9.84 11.69 7.75
CA GLY A 91 10.09 10.24 7.80
C GLY A 91 9.12 9.45 8.67
N ARG A 92 7.91 9.97 8.92
CA ARG A 92 6.87 9.26 9.67
C ARG A 92 5.91 8.47 8.79
N PHE A 93 6.17 8.38 7.48
CA PHE A 93 5.28 7.73 6.54
C PHE A 93 5.63 6.26 6.32
N HIS A 94 4.62 5.39 6.39
CA HIS A 94 4.66 3.97 6.07
C HIS A 94 3.79 3.70 4.85
N PHE A 95 4.39 3.11 3.82
CA PHE A 95 3.74 2.93 2.53
C PHE A 95 3.14 1.53 2.41
N GLY A 96 1.92 1.35 2.89
CA GLY A 96 1.15 0.11 2.72
C GLY A 96 0.43 0.09 1.38
N ILE A 97 0.70 -0.91 0.55
CA ILE A 97 0.16 -1.03 -0.80
C ILE A 97 -0.58 -2.34 -1.01
N GLY A 98 -1.64 -2.29 -1.80
CA GLY A 98 -2.45 -3.43 -2.20
C GLY A 98 -2.76 -3.43 -3.68
N ALA A 99 -3.34 -4.55 -4.14
CA ALA A 99 -3.71 -4.73 -5.54
C ALA A 99 -5.20 -4.48 -5.83
N GLY A 100 -5.98 -4.10 -4.82
CA GLY A 100 -7.41 -3.97 -4.96
C GLY A 100 -8.14 -5.32 -5.03
N TRP A 101 -9.37 -5.33 -4.57
CA TRP A 101 -10.27 -6.48 -4.63
C TRP A 101 -11.35 -6.33 -5.70
N CYS A 102 -11.78 -5.11 -6.00
CA CYS A 102 -12.83 -4.80 -6.95
C CYS A 102 -12.26 -4.80 -8.38
N ARG A 103 -12.66 -5.79 -9.17
CA ARG A 103 -12.24 -5.90 -10.58
C ARG A 103 -12.71 -4.70 -11.39
N GLU A 104 -13.95 -4.32 -11.20
CA GLU A 104 -14.58 -3.27 -11.97
C GLU A 104 -13.97 -1.89 -11.70
N GLU A 105 -13.57 -1.61 -10.45
CA GLU A 105 -12.79 -0.42 -10.11
C GLU A 105 -11.47 -0.39 -10.88
N ALA A 106 -10.70 -1.47 -10.77
CA ALA A 106 -9.39 -1.61 -11.40
C ALA A 106 -9.47 -1.47 -12.93
N GLU A 107 -10.44 -2.13 -13.58
CA GLU A 107 -10.62 -2.10 -15.04
C GLU A 107 -11.08 -0.71 -15.54
N ILE A 108 -11.95 0.00 -14.81
CA ILE A 108 -12.33 1.39 -15.11
C ILE A 108 -11.09 2.31 -15.08
N LEU A 109 -10.16 2.06 -14.17
CA LEU A 109 -8.92 2.82 -14.02
C LEU A 109 -7.78 2.31 -14.91
N GLY A 110 -8.05 1.36 -15.83
CA GLY A 110 -7.11 0.88 -16.82
C GLY A 110 -6.12 -0.18 -16.32
N VAL A 111 -6.40 -0.81 -15.20
CA VAL A 111 -5.57 -1.89 -14.65
C VAL A 111 -5.99 -3.23 -15.23
N ASP A 112 -5.03 -4.02 -15.69
CA ASP A 112 -5.24 -5.45 -15.99
C ASP A 112 -5.36 -6.22 -14.65
N PHE A 113 -6.61 -6.45 -14.22
CA PHE A 113 -6.90 -7.05 -12.92
C PHE A 113 -6.23 -8.41 -12.73
N ASP A 114 -6.16 -9.24 -13.75
CA ASP A 114 -5.58 -10.59 -13.65
C ASP A 114 -4.05 -10.55 -13.49
N HIS A 115 -3.40 -9.51 -14.00
CA HIS A 115 -1.96 -9.31 -13.93
C HIS A 115 -1.53 -8.16 -12.99
N ARG A 116 -2.45 -7.61 -12.19
CA ARG A 116 -2.22 -6.43 -11.35
C ARG A 116 -1.01 -6.52 -10.41
N TRP A 117 -0.71 -7.72 -9.89
CA TRP A 117 0.49 -7.90 -9.06
C TRP A 117 1.80 -7.81 -9.83
N GLY A 118 1.82 -8.19 -11.10
CA GLY A 118 2.96 -7.98 -11.99
C GLY A 118 3.19 -6.50 -12.27
N GLN A 119 2.11 -5.77 -12.53
CA GLN A 119 2.11 -4.32 -12.74
C GLN A 119 2.61 -3.58 -11.48
N ILE A 120 2.13 -3.96 -10.29
CA ILE A 120 2.58 -3.39 -9.01
C ILE A 120 4.08 -3.66 -8.77
N LYS A 121 4.56 -4.87 -9.09
CA LYS A 121 5.98 -5.19 -8.96
C LYS A 121 6.88 -4.28 -9.80
N GLU A 122 6.50 -3.96 -11.03
CA GLU A 122 7.20 -2.98 -11.85
C GLU A 122 7.07 -1.56 -11.26
N ALA A 123 5.86 -1.18 -10.83
CA ALA A 123 5.62 0.12 -10.21
C ALA A 123 6.50 0.36 -8.98
N ILE A 124 6.66 -0.64 -8.11
CA ILE A 124 7.55 -0.54 -6.93
C ILE A 124 9.00 -0.33 -7.34
N LYS A 125 9.51 -1.10 -8.31
CA LYS A 125 10.88 -0.93 -8.81
C LYS A 125 11.11 0.47 -9.37
N ILE A 126 10.16 1.00 -10.14
CA ILE A 126 10.19 2.36 -10.67
C ILE A 126 10.25 3.37 -9.52
N MET A 127 9.36 3.23 -8.54
CA MET A 127 9.31 4.16 -7.39
C MET A 127 10.60 4.10 -6.58
N GLN A 128 11.14 2.91 -6.29
CA GLN A 128 12.41 2.75 -5.58
C GLN A 128 13.56 3.45 -6.33
N SER A 129 13.68 3.25 -7.64
CA SER A 129 14.67 3.97 -8.45
C SER A 129 14.42 5.49 -8.42
N CYS A 130 13.17 5.93 -8.54
CA CYS A 130 12.82 7.35 -8.39
C CYS A 130 13.26 7.95 -7.04
N TRP A 131 13.27 7.17 -5.97
CA TRP A 131 13.64 7.63 -4.63
C TRP A 131 15.14 7.61 -4.36
N THR A 132 15.87 6.70 -4.99
CA THR A 132 17.30 6.47 -4.74
C THR A 132 18.21 7.10 -5.79
N ASP A 133 17.87 6.97 -7.07
CA ASP A 133 18.75 7.30 -8.18
C ASP A 133 18.58 8.74 -8.65
N PRO A 134 19.62 9.39 -9.18
CA PRO A 134 19.52 10.75 -9.73
C PRO A 134 18.58 10.84 -10.93
N GLU A 135 18.56 9.80 -11.76
CA GLU A 135 17.72 9.63 -12.93
C GLU A 135 17.18 8.20 -12.96
N THR A 136 15.98 8.03 -13.48
CA THR A 136 15.28 6.74 -13.58
C THR A 136 14.82 6.55 -15.02
N GLU A 137 15.15 5.41 -15.61
CA GLU A 137 14.54 4.92 -16.85
C GLU A 137 13.97 3.53 -16.60
N PHE A 138 12.97 3.13 -17.38
CA PHE A 138 12.37 1.81 -17.21
C PHE A 138 11.84 1.25 -18.52
N HIS A 139 12.17 -0.03 -18.80
CA HIS A 139 11.75 -0.78 -19.97
C HIS A 139 11.19 -2.13 -19.52
N GLY A 140 9.90 -2.15 -19.19
CA GLY A 140 9.20 -3.32 -18.66
C GLY A 140 8.02 -3.75 -19.52
N LYS A 141 7.25 -4.67 -18.99
CA LYS A 141 6.04 -5.15 -19.65
C LYS A 141 4.88 -4.16 -19.55
N TYR A 142 4.77 -3.45 -18.42
CA TYR A 142 3.64 -2.57 -18.11
C TYR A 142 3.99 -1.09 -18.21
N TYR A 143 5.27 -0.77 -18.02
CA TYR A 143 5.76 0.61 -18.06
C TYR A 143 6.99 0.70 -18.94
N ASP A 144 7.04 1.73 -19.79
CA ASP A 144 8.17 2.02 -20.67
C ASP A 144 8.35 3.53 -20.80
N PHE A 145 9.51 4.06 -20.37
CA PHE A 145 9.81 5.49 -20.47
C PHE A 145 11.32 5.75 -20.43
N PRO A 146 11.78 6.82 -21.10
CA PRO A 146 13.18 7.23 -21.10
C PRO A 146 13.58 7.82 -19.74
N ALA A 147 14.88 8.11 -19.57
CA ALA A 147 15.42 8.70 -18.36
C ALA A 147 14.68 9.98 -17.94
N VAL A 148 14.21 9.99 -16.70
CA VAL A 148 13.49 11.11 -16.05
C VAL A 148 14.10 11.43 -14.70
N ARG A 149 13.89 12.65 -14.22
CA ARG A 149 14.29 13.07 -12.87
C ARG A 149 13.06 13.20 -11.98
N CYS A 150 13.02 12.45 -10.88
CA CYS A 150 11.96 12.50 -9.89
C CYS A 150 12.47 13.10 -8.58
N TYR A 151 12.00 14.30 -8.23
CA TYR A 151 12.31 15.03 -7.01
C TYR A 151 11.05 15.67 -6.40
N PRO A 152 11.01 15.87 -5.02
CA PRO A 152 12.07 15.62 -4.06
C PRO A 152 12.34 14.13 -3.86
N LYS A 153 13.46 13.80 -3.18
CA LYS A 153 13.70 12.45 -2.67
C LYS A 153 13.05 12.33 -1.28
N PRO A 154 12.64 11.13 -0.86
CA PRO A 154 12.06 10.94 0.46
C PRO A 154 13.06 11.26 1.58
N HIS A 155 12.55 11.52 2.78
CA HIS A 155 13.33 11.73 4.00
C HIS A 155 13.99 10.43 4.45
N GLN A 156 13.22 9.35 4.49
CA GLN A 156 13.69 8.01 4.85
C GLN A 156 14.63 7.45 3.78
N LYS A 157 15.63 6.69 4.21
CA LYS A 157 16.64 6.09 3.33
C LYS A 157 16.72 4.57 3.54
N PRO A 158 16.76 3.79 2.44
CA PRO A 158 16.77 4.22 1.04
C PRO A 158 15.44 4.81 0.57
N ASN A 159 14.32 4.43 1.19
CA ASN A 159 12.95 4.83 0.85
C ASN A 159 12.02 4.63 2.06
N PRO A 160 10.79 5.17 2.04
CA PRO A 160 9.76 4.80 3.02
C PRO A 160 9.52 3.29 2.98
N PRO A 161 9.33 2.64 4.16
CA PRO A 161 9.12 1.19 4.20
C PRO A 161 7.82 0.80 3.50
N VAL A 162 7.92 -0.23 2.65
CA VAL A 162 6.81 -0.77 1.86
C VAL A 162 6.17 -1.94 2.59
N TYR A 163 4.88 -1.82 2.89
CA TYR A 163 4.10 -2.87 3.56
C TYR A 163 3.13 -3.53 2.59
N LEU A 164 3.00 -4.84 2.68
CA LEU A 164 2.09 -5.61 1.86
C LEU A 164 1.03 -6.33 2.71
N PRO A 165 -0.24 -6.31 2.29
CA PRO A 165 -1.31 -6.97 3.01
C PRO A 165 -1.32 -8.47 2.74
N SER A 166 -1.81 -9.23 3.70
CA SER A 166 -2.21 -10.61 3.53
C SER A 166 -3.49 -10.89 4.29
N ILE A 167 -4.33 -11.70 3.70
CA ILE A 167 -5.55 -12.26 4.31
C ILE A 167 -5.40 -13.77 4.48
N ILE A 168 -6.16 -14.34 5.40
CA ILE A 168 -6.31 -15.78 5.55
C ILE A 168 -7.33 -16.27 4.54
N VAL A 169 -6.99 -17.31 3.80
CA VAL A 169 -7.88 -17.98 2.84
C VAL A 169 -7.94 -19.47 3.18
N GLY A 170 -9.15 -19.98 3.41
CA GLY A 170 -9.31 -21.40 3.80
C GLY A 170 -8.66 -21.77 5.13
N GLY A 171 -8.48 -20.81 6.05
CA GLY A 171 -7.86 -21.03 7.35
C GLY A 171 -6.32 -20.91 7.37
N GLU A 172 -5.70 -20.63 6.25
CA GLU A 172 -4.24 -20.55 6.11
C GLU A 172 -3.76 -19.24 5.48
N TRP A 173 -2.55 -18.83 5.84
CA TRP A 173 -1.86 -17.72 5.19
C TRP A 173 -1.34 -18.12 3.82
N SER A 174 -1.49 -17.25 2.83
CA SER A 174 -1.02 -17.49 1.48
C SER A 174 0.50 -17.45 1.39
N GLN A 175 1.15 -18.58 1.19
CA GLN A 175 2.61 -18.68 0.97
C GLN A 175 3.07 -17.84 -0.24
N ARG A 176 2.23 -17.71 -1.28
CA ARG A 176 2.50 -16.85 -2.43
C ARG A 176 2.59 -15.37 -2.05
N VAL A 177 1.77 -14.94 -1.10
CA VAL A 177 1.80 -13.55 -0.60
C VAL A 177 3.03 -13.35 0.28
N PHE A 178 3.34 -14.30 1.16
CA PHE A 178 4.53 -14.23 2.00
C PHE A 178 5.83 -14.17 1.20
N LYS A 179 5.96 -14.98 0.12
CA LYS A 179 7.09 -14.87 -0.82
C LYS A 179 7.22 -13.48 -1.41
N ARG A 180 6.11 -12.84 -1.76
CA ARG A 180 6.10 -11.45 -2.23
C ARG A 180 6.60 -10.46 -1.18
N ILE A 181 6.14 -10.62 0.06
CA ILE A 181 6.55 -9.74 1.16
C ILE A 181 8.06 -9.87 1.38
N VAL A 182 8.58 -11.09 1.43
CA VAL A 182 10.01 -11.36 1.61
C VAL A 182 10.85 -10.86 0.43
N GLU A 183 10.33 -10.95 -0.81
CA GLU A 183 11.07 -10.59 -2.02
C GLU A 183 11.21 -9.07 -2.21
N TRP A 184 10.20 -8.28 -1.88
CA TRP A 184 10.15 -6.87 -2.23
C TRP A 184 9.35 -5.95 -1.29
N GLY A 185 8.98 -6.44 -0.12
CA GLY A 185 8.35 -5.65 0.95
C GLY A 185 9.29 -5.51 2.15
N ASP A 186 9.06 -4.46 2.92
CA ASP A 186 9.77 -4.19 4.19
C ASP A 186 8.93 -4.62 5.41
N GLY A 187 7.63 -4.84 5.21
CA GLY A 187 6.73 -5.19 6.29
C GLY A 187 5.44 -5.85 5.84
N TRP A 188 4.70 -6.33 6.80
CA TRP A 188 3.46 -7.07 6.62
C TRP A 188 2.29 -6.39 7.32
N LEU A 189 1.16 -6.28 6.61
CA LEU A 189 -0.13 -5.84 7.14
C LEU A 189 -1.09 -7.03 7.19
N PRO A 190 -1.23 -7.72 8.34
CA PRO A 190 -2.25 -8.77 8.49
C PRO A 190 -3.64 -8.15 8.47
N VAL A 191 -4.53 -8.69 7.64
CA VAL A 191 -5.91 -8.22 7.51
C VAL A 191 -6.84 -9.29 8.05
N VAL A 192 -7.77 -8.89 8.95
CA VAL A 192 -8.79 -9.77 9.53
C VAL A 192 -8.18 -11.05 10.15
N ALA A 193 -7.28 -10.87 11.12
CA ALA A 193 -6.65 -11.98 11.81
C ALA A 193 -6.60 -11.74 13.34
N ASP A 194 -6.71 -12.81 14.11
CA ASP A 194 -6.44 -12.76 15.54
C ASP A 194 -4.94 -12.85 15.86
N ILE A 195 -4.60 -12.64 17.13
CA ILE A 195 -3.19 -12.59 17.57
C ILE A 195 -2.47 -13.92 17.34
N ASP A 196 -3.14 -15.06 17.50
CA ASP A 196 -2.53 -16.37 17.32
C ASP A 196 -2.23 -16.64 15.84
N GLN A 197 -3.15 -16.25 14.95
CA GLN A 197 -2.97 -16.31 13.50
C GLN A 197 -1.83 -15.42 13.05
N ILE A 198 -1.73 -14.20 13.58
CA ILE A 198 -0.61 -13.29 13.30
C ILE A 198 0.71 -13.91 13.76
N ALA A 199 0.76 -14.49 14.95
CA ALA A 199 1.96 -15.16 15.46
C ALA A 199 2.40 -16.36 14.59
N ILE A 200 1.44 -17.12 14.06
CA ILE A 200 1.72 -18.21 13.09
C ILE A 200 2.30 -17.62 11.80
N GLY A 201 1.67 -16.60 11.22
CA GLY A 201 2.12 -15.98 9.99
C GLY A 201 3.52 -15.36 10.11
N MET A 202 3.82 -14.72 11.24
CA MET A 202 5.15 -14.17 11.49
C MET A 202 6.24 -15.26 11.54
N ARG A 203 5.95 -16.42 12.11
CA ARG A 203 6.89 -17.56 12.10
C ARG A 203 7.13 -18.05 10.67
N GLN A 204 6.06 -18.29 9.91
CA GLN A 204 6.16 -18.74 8.52
C GLN A 204 6.94 -17.75 7.63
N MET A 205 6.73 -16.46 7.77
CA MET A 205 7.50 -15.45 7.01
C MET A 205 8.98 -15.44 7.41
N ARG A 206 9.27 -15.58 8.70
CA ARG A 206 10.65 -15.62 9.19
C ARG A 206 11.39 -16.83 8.66
N ASP A 207 10.74 -17.99 8.64
CA ASP A 207 11.30 -19.22 8.08
C ASP A 207 11.59 -19.04 6.57
N LEU A 208 10.65 -18.47 5.84
CA LEU A 208 10.80 -18.18 4.42
C LEU A 208 11.94 -17.18 4.11
N ALA A 209 12.10 -16.16 4.94
CA ALA A 209 13.17 -15.19 4.81
C ALA A 209 14.56 -15.79 5.10
N ASN A 210 14.65 -16.80 5.97
CA ASN A 210 15.90 -17.50 6.26
C ASN A 210 16.29 -18.48 5.15
N GLU A 211 15.36 -18.90 4.29
CA GLU A 211 15.58 -19.78 3.15
C GLU A 211 15.96 -19.04 1.86
N SER A 212 15.82 -17.69 1.83
CA SER A 212 16.05 -16.83 0.66
C SER A 212 17.42 -16.19 0.67
#